data_1f6ba9f2378c7039dd3b620bb7abbfa3
#
_entry.id   1f6ba9f2378c7039dd3b620bb7abbfa3
#
_cell.length_a   1.000
_cell.length_b   1.000
_cell.length_c   1.000
_cell.angle_alpha   90.00
_cell.angle_beta   90.00
_cell.angle_gamma   90.00
#
_symmetry.space_group_name_H-M   'P 1'
#
loop_
_entity.id
_entity.type
_entity.pdbx_description
1 polymer ?
#
loop_
_entity_poly.entity_id
_entity_poly.type
_entity_poly.pdbx_seq_one_letter_code
_entity_poly.pdbx_strand_id
1 'polypeptide(L)'
;MSRIKDLQKYVHHVVEGNEKEANQIAHLHGVALAAAILARKRGEDAELATMAGLLHDLHAYKSGSYDDHAHLGADYARKVLKKLEITTDEETEIICTAIYHHDSKDTVDGTMDEILKDADVLHHTLGDPTKEVKEHEKARYEKLCSELGMK
;
A
#
# COMPACT_ATOMS: atom_id res chain seq x y z
N MET A 1 14.20 -1.67 18.39
CA MET A 1 13.16 -2.47 17.67
C MET A 1 12.57 -1.63 16.55
N SER A 2 12.37 -2.24 15.40
CA SER A 2 11.80 -1.53 14.26
C SER A 2 10.28 -1.78 14.23
N ARG A 3 9.49 -0.70 14.25
CA ARG A 3 8.02 -0.83 14.12
C ARG A 3 7.62 -1.40 12.75
N ILE A 4 8.44 -1.19 11.72
CA ILE A 4 8.23 -1.83 10.42
C ILE A 4 8.33 -3.35 10.55
N LYS A 5 9.33 -3.85 11.26
CA LYS A 5 9.50 -5.30 11.48
C LYS A 5 8.36 -5.91 12.30
N ASP A 6 7.90 -5.18 13.30
CA ASP A 6 6.74 -5.61 14.08
C ASP A 6 5.49 -5.71 13.21
N LEU A 7 5.29 -4.71 12.35
CA LEU A 7 4.16 -4.72 11.41
C LEU A 7 4.30 -5.83 10.37
N GLN A 8 5.50 -6.07 9.85
CA GLN A 8 5.73 -7.17 8.91
C GLN A 8 5.37 -8.52 9.52
N LYS A 9 5.76 -8.76 10.77
CA LYS A 9 5.41 -9.99 11.48
C LYS A 9 3.89 -10.16 11.59
N TYR A 10 3.20 -9.07 11.95
CA TYR A 10 1.74 -9.10 12.07
C TYR A 10 1.09 -9.43 10.72
N VAL A 11 1.50 -8.74 9.67
CA VAL A 11 0.98 -8.93 8.31
C VAL A 11 1.20 -10.36 7.83
N HIS A 12 2.39 -10.90 8.01
CA HIS A 12 2.70 -12.28 7.63
C HIS A 12 1.82 -13.28 8.39
N HIS A 13 1.59 -13.03 9.66
CA HIS A 13 0.72 -13.88 10.47
C HIS A 13 -0.72 -13.88 9.96
N VAL A 14 -1.23 -12.71 9.55
CA VAL A 14 -2.60 -12.59 9.04
C VAL A 14 -2.82 -13.40 7.77
N VAL A 15 -1.84 -13.42 6.87
CA VAL A 15 -1.97 -14.13 5.58
C VAL A 15 -1.48 -15.55 5.61
N GLU A 16 -0.85 -15.97 6.72
CA GLU A 16 -0.32 -17.33 6.88
C GLU A 16 -1.40 -18.37 6.63
N GLY A 17 -1.10 -19.33 5.76
CA GLY A 17 -2.03 -20.40 5.42
C GLY A 17 -3.06 -20.07 4.36
N ASN A 18 -3.13 -18.82 3.90
CA ASN A 18 -4.00 -18.45 2.78
C ASN A 18 -3.53 -19.15 1.50
N GLU A 19 -4.47 -19.53 0.64
CA GLU A 19 -4.15 -20.18 -0.64
C GLU A 19 -3.19 -19.35 -1.49
N LYS A 20 -3.33 -18.00 -1.46
CA LYS A 20 -2.50 -17.07 -2.24
C LYS A 20 -1.45 -16.37 -1.38
N GLU A 21 -1.03 -16.98 -0.31
CA GLU A 21 -0.10 -16.37 0.66
C GLU A 21 1.14 -15.76 0.00
N ALA A 22 1.81 -16.50 -0.88
CA ALA A 22 3.03 -16.02 -1.53
C ALA A 22 2.79 -14.76 -2.36
N ASN A 23 1.71 -14.73 -3.15
CA ASN A 23 1.35 -13.56 -3.95
C ASN A 23 0.93 -12.38 -3.08
N GLN A 24 0.24 -12.64 -1.98
CA GLN A 24 -0.21 -11.61 -1.04
C GLN A 24 0.99 -10.95 -0.35
N ILE A 25 1.93 -11.74 0.13
CA ILE A 25 3.16 -11.23 0.75
C ILE A 25 3.96 -10.41 -0.27
N ALA A 26 4.14 -10.93 -1.49
CA ALA A 26 4.87 -10.23 -2.54
C ALA A 26 4.24 -8.88 -2.85
N HIS A 27 2.91 -8.80 -2.96
CA HIS A 27 2.21 -7.55 -3.25
C HIS A 27 2.36 -6.53 -2.11
N LEU A 28 2.14 -6.95 -0.87
CA LEU A 28 2.25 -6.03 0.27
C LEU A 28 3.67 -5.48 0.40
N HIS A 29 4.69 -6.32 0.28
CA HIS A 29 6.09 -5.87 0.33
C HIS A 29 6.49 -5.05 -0.89
N GLY A 30 6.03 -5.42 -2.07
CA GLY A 30 6.29 -4.67 -3.30
C GLY A 30 5.73 -3.27 -3.23
N VAL A 31 4.48 -3.12 -2.81
CA VAL A 31 3.84 -1.81 -2.63
C VAL A 31 4.53 -1.01 -1.53
N ALA A 32 4.89 -1.65 -0.42
CA ALA A 32 5.60 -0.99 0.67
C ALA A 32 6.94 -0.40 0.22
N LEU A 33 7.73 -1.17 -0.54
CA LEU A 33 9.02 -0.68 -1.06
C LEU A 33 8.83 0.44 -2.07
N ALA A 34 7.89 0.30 -3.00
CA ALA A 34 7.58 1.33 -3.98
C ALA A 34 7.13 2.62 -3.29
N ALA A 35 6.29 2.51 -2.25
CA ALA A 35 5.83 3.66 -1.47
C ALA A 35 6.99 4.36 -0.77
N ALA A 36 7.92 3.62 -0.19
CA ALA A 36 9.11 4.20 0.45
C ALA A 36 9.98 4.97 -0.55
N ILE A 37 10.19 4.41 -1.75
CA ILE A 37 10.95 5.06 -2.81
C ILE A 37 10.29 6.36 -3.23
N LEU A 38 8.98 6.33 -3.50
CA LEU A 38 8.23 7.52 -3.90
C LEU A 38 8.19 8.57 -2.80
N ALA A 39 8.02 8.16 -1.55
CA ALA A 39 8.04 9.08 -0.42
C ALA A 39 9.38 9.82 -0.33
N ARG A 40 10.50 9.10 -0.44
CA ARG A 40 11.83 9.71 -0.42
C ARG A 40 12.00 10.69 -1.57
N LYS A 41 11.57 10.31 -2.77
CA LYS A 41 11.67 11.17 -3.94
C LYS A 41 10.84 12.44 -3.80
N ARG A 42 9.67 12.33 -3.16
CA ARG A 42 8.71 13.44 -3.02
C ARG A 42 8.84 14.22 -1.71
N GLY A 43 9.82 13.89 -0.87
CA GLY A 43 10.06 14.58 0.40
C GLY A 43 9.06 14.27 1.49
N GLU A 44 8.42 13.09 1.43
CA GLU A 44 7.45 12.64 2.42
C GLU A 44 8.04 11.57 3.35
N ASP A 45 7.28 11.19 4.38
CA ASP A 45 7.72 10.21 5.38
C ASP A 45 7.73 8.78 4.81
N ALA A 46 8.92 8.25 4.55
CA ALA A 46 9.07 6.93 3.97
C ALA A 46 8.64 5.80 4.92
N GLU A 47 8.75 5.99 6.21
CA GLU A 47 8.32 4.98 7.17
C GLU A 47 6.80 4.84 7.18
N LEU A 48 6.08 5.96 7.22
CA LEU A 48 4.61 5.94 7.16
C LEU A 48 4.12 5.38 5.81
N ALA A 49 4.80 5.73 4.71
CA ALA A 49 4.47 5.20 3.39
C ALA A 49 4.64 3.67 3.34
N THR A 50 5.73 3.15 3.93
CA THR A 50 5.97 1.72 4.03
C THR A 50 4.85 1.02 4.81
N MET A 51 4.45 1.60 5.94
CA MET A 51 3.39 1.04 6.78
C MET A 51 2.05 1.03 6.04
N ALA A 52 1.73 2.10 5.32
CA ALA A 52 0.53 2.17 4.50
C ALA A 52 0.53 1.06 3.43
N GLY A 53 1.66 0.85 2.76
CA GLY A 53 1.80 -0.21 1.77
C GLY A 53 1.60 -1.60 2.34
N LEU A 54 2.16 -1.87 3.53
CA LEU A 54 2.01 -3.16 4.19
C LEU A 54 0.57 -3.46 4.58
N LEU A 55 -0.23 -2.44 4.85
CA LEU A 55 -1.60 -2.59 5.36
C LEU A 55 -2.69 -2.44 4.33
N HIS A 56 -2.38 -1.89 3.13
CA HIS A 56 -3.43 -1.38 2.24
C HIS A 56 -4.44 -2.42 1.78
N ASP A 57 -4.05 -3.66 1.56
CA ASP A 57 -4.92 -4.76 1.12
C ASP A 57 -5.14 -5.84 2.18
N LEU A 58 -4.62 -5.64 3.39
CA LEU A 58 -4.61 -6.69 4.41
C LEU A 58 -6.02 -7.17 4.78
N HIS A 59 -6.99 -6.25 4.85
CA HIS A 59 -8.37 -6.61 5.13
C HIS A 59 -8.95 -7.53 4.05
N ALA A 60 -8.69 -7.23 2.77
CA ALA A 60 -9.14 -8.07 1.66
C ALA A 60 -8.58 -9.49 1.78
N TYR A 61 -7.32 -9.59 2.15
CA TYR A 61 -6.65 -10.90 2.31
C TYR A 61 -7.18 -11.69 3.50
N LYS A 62 -7.48 -11.00 4.60
CA LYS A 62 -8.06 -11.62 5.79
C LYS A 62 -9.50 -12.08 5.55
N SER A 63 -10.31 -11.24 4.91
CA SER A 63 -11.75 -11.52 4.70
C SER A 63 -12.01 -12.42 3.50
N GLY A 64 -11.09 -12.50 2.54
CA GLY A 64 -11.29 -13.21 1.28
C GLY A 64 -12.16 -12.45 0.28
N SER A 65 -12.43 -11.16 0.51
CA SER A 65 -13.27 -10.34 -0.35
C SER A 65 -12.64 -8.96 -0.58
N TYR A 66 -12.74 -8.48 -1.82
CA TYR A 66 -12.35 -7.13 -2.19
C TYR A 66 -13.50 -6.13 -2.14
N ASP A 67 -14.70 -6.55 -1.73
CA ASP A 67 -15.85 -5.67 -1.60
C ASP A 67 -15.54 -4.54 -0.62
N ASP A 68 -15.59 -3.30 -1.10
CA ASP A 68 -15.32 -2.08 -0.31
C ASP A 68 -13.95 -2.15 0.42
N HIS A 69 -12.97 -2.81 -0.18
CA HIS A 69 -11.72 -3.18 0.49
C HIS A 69 -10.87 -1.98 0.94
N ALA A 70 -10.97 -0.85 0.24
CA ALA A 70 -10.21 0.35 0.63
C ALA A 70 -10.77 0.97 1.92
N HIS A 71 -12.09 1.13 2.01
CA HIS A 71 -12.74 1.72 3.17
C HIS A 71 -12.69 0.78 4.38
N LEU A 72 -13.03 -0.49 4.19
CA LEU A 72 -12.94 -1.50 5.24
C LEU A 72 -11.48 -1.75 5.63
N GLY A 73 -10.57 -1.66 4.67
CA GLY A 73 -9.13 -1.79 4.90
C GLY A 73 -8.58 -0.67 5.78
N ALA A 74 -9.06 0.57 5.59
CA ALA A 74 -8.69 1.69 6.44
C ALA A 74 -9.13 1.47 7.89
N ASP A 75 -10.37 1.01 8.09
CA ASP A 75 -10.89 0.70 9.42
C ASP A 75 -10.10 -0.42 10.09
N TYR A 76 -9.78 -1.47 9.33
CA TYR A 76 -8.99 -2.58 9.84
C TYR A 76 -7.57 -2.15 10.19
N ALA A 77 -6.93 -1.36 9.33
CA ALA A 77 -5.59 -0.83 9.58
C ALA A 77 -5.55 -0.01 10.88
N ARG A 78 -6.57 0.80 11.12
CA ARG A 78 -6.69 1.57 12.38
C ARG A 78 -6.69 0.66 13.60
N LYS A 79 -7.44 -0.43 13.54
CA LYS A 79 -7.51 -1.41 14.63
C LYS A 79 -6.16 -2.10 14.86
N VAL A 80 -5.47 -2.46 13.78
CA VAL A 80 -4.16 -3.10 13.83
C VAL A 80 -3.13 -2.17 14.48
N LEU A 81 -3.06 -0.92 14.01
CA LEU A 81 -2.11 0.06 14.51
C LEU A 81 -2.35 0.38 15.98
N LYS A 82 -3.61 0.49 16.38
CA LYS A 82 -3.99 0.70 17.77
C LYS A 82 -3.59 -0.50 18.64
N LYS A 83 -3.85 -1.71 18.18
CA LYS A 83 -3.49 -2.93 18.89
C LYS A 83 -1.99 -3.07 19.10
N LEU A 84 -1.19 -2.74 18.08
CA LEU A 84 0.27 -2.84 18.14
C LEU A 84 0.92 -1.67 18.88
N GLU A 85 0.20 -0.57 19.07
CA GLU A 85 0.70 0.63 19.77
C GLU A 85 2.01 1.17 19.17
N ILE A 86 2.13 1.16 17.84
CA ILE A 86 3.36 1.54 17.12
C ILE A 86 3.29 2.90 16.45
N THR A 87 2.13 3.55 16.46
CA THR A 87 1.92 4.85 15.80
C THR A 87 1.23 5.82 16.74
N THR A 88 1.47 7.12 16.52
CA THR A 88 0.66 8.18 17.15
C THR A 88 -0.71 8.25 16.48
N ASP A 89 -1.66 8.95 17.09
CA ASP A 89 -2.98 9.15 16.48
C ASP A 89 -2.88 9.88 15.14
N GLU A 90 -2.00 10.87 15.05
CA GLU A 90 -1.75 11.62 13.81
C GLU A 90 -1.20 10.72 12.71
N GLU A 91 -0.19 9.91 13.03
CA GLU A 91 0.40 8.95 12.10
C GLU A 91 -0.64 7.94 11.62
N THR A 92 -1.46 7.44 12.53
CA THR A 92 -2.56 6.52 12.21
C THR A 92 -3.51 7.12 11.19
N GLU A 93 -3.89 8.40 11.38
CA GLU A 93 -4.78 9.08 10.44
C GLU A 93 -4.15 9.22 9.06
N ILE A 94 -2.87 9.56 8.98
CA ILE A 94 -2.15 9.67 7.70
C ILE A 94 -2.18 8.33 6.95
N ILE A 95 -1.85 7.25 7.65
CA ILE A 95 -1.83 5.90 7.06
C ILE A 95 -3.23 5.48 6.62
N CYS A 96 -4.22 5.62 7.50
CA CYS A 96 -5.58 5.15 7.22
C CYS A 96 -6.26 5.96 6.13
N THR A 97 -6.00 7.27 6.05
CA THR A 97 -6.52 8.11 4.96
C THR A 97 -5.96 7.67 3.60
N ALA A 98 -4.67 7.36 3.55
CA ALA A 98 -4.06 6.86 2.33
C ALA A 98 -4.70 5.53 1.88
N ILE A 99 -4.92 4.62 2.82
CA ILE A 99 -5.57 3.34 2.53
C ILE A 99 -7.01 3.56 2.05
N TYR A 100 -7.75 4.45 2.72
CA TYR A 100 -9.13 4.78 2.36
C TYR A 100 -9.28 5.20 0.90
N HIS A 101 -8.32 5.99 0.38
CA HIS A 101 -8.36 6.54 -0.97
C HIS A 101 -7.64 5.68 -2.02
N HIS A 102 -6.89 4.64 -1.62
CA HIS A 102 -5.93 4.01 -2.52
C HIS A 102 -6.53 3.38 -3.78
N ASP A 103 -7.79 2.97 -3.75
CA ASP A 103 -8.46 2.36 -4.89
C ASP A 103 -9.04 3.39 -5.88
N SER A 104 -9.13 4.65 -5.49
CA SER A 104 -9.67 5.74 -6.32
C SER A 104 -8.58 6.31 -7.23
N LYS A 105 -8.19 5.56 -8.26
CA LYS A 105 -7.07 5.91 -9.14
C LYS A 105 -7.39 7.06 -10.11
N ASP A 106 -8.66 7.39 -10.28
CA ASP A 106 -9.15 8.43 -11.18
C ASP A 106 -9.28 9.81 -10.53
N THR A 107 -9.03 9.91 -9.23
CA THR A 107 -9.06 11.16 -8.48
C THR A 107 -7.70 11.47 -7.88
N VAL A 108 -7.46 12.75 -7.55
CA VAL A 108 -6.25 13.20 -6.86
C VAL A 108 -6.62 13.60 -5.44
N ASP A 109 -5.95 12.99 -4.47
CA ASP A 109 -6.15 13.25 -3.05
C ASP A 109 -4.86 13.80 -2.42
N GLY A 110 -4.62 13.59 -1.13
CA GLY A 110 -3.44 14.11 -0.45
C GLY A 110 -2.12 13.46 -0.88
N THR A 111 -1.01 14.05 -0.46
CA THR A 111 0.34 13.63 -0.88
C THR A 111 0.64 12.17 -0.54
N MET A 112 0.34 11.73 0.67
CA MET A 112 0.56 10.34 1.06
C MET A 112 -0.42 9.40 0.34
N ASP A 113 -1.64 9.87 0.10
CA ASP A 113 -2.66 9.12 -0.64
C ASP A 113 -2.17 8.81 -2.06
N GLU A 114 -1.61 9.85 -2.74
CA GLU A 114 -1.09 9.68 -4.09
C GLU A 114 0.14 8.78 -4.13
N ILE A 115 1.00 8.83 -3.12
CA ILE A 115 2.14 7.91 -2.98
C ILE A 115 1.65 6.46 -2.94
N LEU A 116 0.65 6.17 -2.14
CA LEU A 116 0.13 4.80 -2.03
C LEU A 116 -0.54 4.32 -3.32
N LYS A 117 -1.36 5.19 -3.95
CA LYS A 117 -1.98 4.88 -5.25
C LYS A 117 -0.92 4.56 -6.31
N ASP A 118 0.12 5.39 -6.40
CA ASP A 118 1.19 5.21 -7.36
C ASP A 118 2.03 3.96 -7.07
N ALA A 119 2.30 3.69 -5.80
CA ALA A 119 3.02 2.49 -5.38
C ALA A 119 2.25 1.21 -5.76
N ASP A 120 0.93 1.24 -5.58
CA ASP A 120 0.06 0.12 -5.95
C ASP A 120 0.09 -0.12 -7.46
N VAL A 121 0.02 0.95 -8.26
CA VAL A 121 0.16 0.88 -9.72
C VAL A 121 1.51 0.31 -10.13
N LEU A 122 2.61 0.76 -9.50
CA LEU A 122 3.94 0.26 -9.80
C LEU A 122 4.05 -1.26 -9.57
N HIS A 123 3.50 -1.76 -8.48
CA HIS A 123 3.56 -3.20 -8.23
C HIS A 123 2.61 -3.99 -9.14
N HIS A 124 1.41 -3.48 -9.44
CA HIS A 124 0.53 -4.11 -10.42
C HIS A 124 1.22 -4.27 -11.78
N THR A 125 2.05 -3.29 -12.15
CA THR A 125 2.68 -3.24 -13.47
C THR A 125 4.04 -3.94 -13.50
N LEU A 126 4.91 -3.62 -12.53
CA LEU A 126 6.30 -4.09 -12.52
C LEU A 126 6.53 -5.32 -11.63
N GLY A 127 5.53 -5.72 -10.86
CA GLY A 127 5.59 -7.01 -10.14
C GLY A 127 5.64 -8.18 -11.11
N ASP A 128 5.05 -8.00 -12.29
CA ASP A 128 5.20 -8.93 -13.43
C ASP A 128 5.20 -8.09 -14.72
N PRO A 129 6.38 -7.64 -15.18
CA PRO A 129 6.48 -6.73 -16.32
C PRO A 129 6.14 -7.38 -17.67
N THR A 130 5.81 -8.67 -17.69
CA THR A 130 5.34 -9.36 -18.91
C THR A 130 3.85 -9.12 -19.17
N LYS A 131 3.12 -8.61 -18.19
CA LYS A 131 1.69 -8.31 -18.32
C LYS A 131 1.47 -6.90 -18.84
N GLU A 132 0.34 -6.71 -19.53
CA GLU A 132 -0.06 -5.38 -20.00
C GLU A 132 -0.49 -4.50 -18.80
N VAL A 133 -0.23 -3.21 -18.92
CA VAL A 133 -0.69 -2.22 -17.95
C VAL A 133 -2.22 -2.14 -18.01
N LYS A 134 -2.88 -2.18 -16.87
CA LYS A 134 -4.34 -2.05 -16.77
C LYS A 134 -4.78 -0.70 -17.33
N GLU A 135 -5.84 -0.68 -18.14
CA GLU A 135 -6.30 0.52 -18.82
C GLU A 135 -6.51 1.71 -17.89
N HIS A 136 -7.16 1.48 -16.76
CA HIS A 136 -7.44 2.55 -15.79
C HIS A 136 -6.21 3.03 -15.01
N GLU A 137 -5.06 2.36 -15.16
CA GLU A 137 -3.81 2.72 -14.51
C GLU A 137 -2.79 3.33 -15.47
N LYS A 138 -3.04 3.29 -16.78
CA LYS A 138 -2.07 3.72 -17.80
C LYS A 138 -1.59 5.16 -17.62
N ALA A 139 -2.51 6.09 -17.44
CA ALA A 139 -2.16 7.51 -17.32
C ALA A 139 -1.25 7.74 -16.10
N ARG A 140 -1.57 7.10 -14.99
CA ARG A 140 -0.78 7.21 -13.76
C ARG A 140 0.59 6.55 -13.93
N TYR A 141 0.64 5.39 -14.58
CA TYR A 141 1.90 4.70 -14.87
C TYR A 141 2.82 5.51 -15.79
N GLU A 142 2.27 6.15 -16.82
CA GLU A 142 3.05 7.00 -17.74
C GLU A 142 3.70 8.18 -17.01
N LYS A 143 2.98 8.82 -16.10
CA LYS A 143 3.54 9.89 -15.25
C LYS A 143 4.66 9.37 -14.36
N LEU A 144 4.50 8.17 -13.81
CA LEU A 144 5.52 7.54 -12.98
C LEU A 144 6.79 7.22 -13.79
N CYS A 145 6.63 6.75 -15.01
CA CYS A 145 7.78 6.52 -15.90
C CYS A 145 8.57 7.81 -16.12
N SER A 146 7.89 8.93 -16.38
CA SER A 146 8.54 10.23 -16.52
C SER A 146 9.24 10.65 -15.23
N GLU A 147 8.55 10.54 -14.11
CA GLU A 147 9.09 10.94 -12.80
C GLU A 147 10.32 10.12 -12.41
N LEU A 148 10.31 8.82 -12.70
CA LEU A 148 11.37 7.87 -12.29
C LEU A 148 12.43 7.66 -13.38
N GLY A 149 12.28 8.26 -14.54
CA GLY A 149 13.23 8.10 -15.64
C GLY A 149 13.19 6.70 -16.25
N MET A 150 12.04 6.06 -16.27
CA MET A 150 11.86 4.72 -16.86
C MET A 150 11.31 4.82 -18.29
N LYS A 151 11.58 3.80 -19.07
CA LYS A 151 11.09 3.69 -20.46
C LYS A 151 9.74 3.00 -20.49
#